data_6132f896713b41035315928439cc37cc
#
_entry.id   6132f896713b41035315928439cc37cc
#
_cell.length_a   1.000
_cell.length_b   1.000
_cell.length_c   1.000
_cell.angle_alpha   90.00
_cell.angle_beta   90.00
_cell.angle_gamma   90.00
#
_symmetry.space_group_name_H-M   'P 1'
#
loop_
_entity.id
_entity.type
_entity.pdbx_description
1 polymer ?
#
loop_
_entity_poly.entity_id
_entity_poly.type
_entity_poly.pdbx_seq_one_letter_code
_entity_poly.pdbx_strand_id
1 'polypeptide(L)'
;LVLGSMPGIASLRQARYYAHPRNAFWPIAGAVLGFDPVQDYPERLAALQRAHVALWDVLQACERPGSLDAAIRPDTLVANDFATFLAAPRHVVRVCFNGGKAAALYRRHVLPGLDAGRALQYVDLPSTSPAHAAARFEEKLAAWRKALTLSA
;
A
#
# COMPACT_ATOMS: atom_id res chain seq x y z
N LEU A 1 -1.55 6.46 5.27
CA LEU A 1 -1.25 5.03 5.25
C LEU A 1 -1.46 4.50 3.83
N VAL A 2 -0.45 3.82 3.28
CA VAL A 2 -0.54 3.11 1.99
C VAL A 2 -0.67 1.63 2.26
N LEU A 3 -1.65 0.98 1.64
CA LEU A 3 -1.95 -0.43 1.82
C LEU A 3 -1.83 -1.21 0.51
N GLY A 4 -0.98 -2.24 0.50
CA GLY A 4 -1.06 -3.32 -0.47
C GLY A 4 -2.06 -4.39 -0.05
N SER A 5 -2.28 -5.38 -0.90
CA SER A 5 -3.09 -6.57 -0.57
C SER A 5 -2.31 -7.55 0.29
N MET A 6 -1.22 -8.07 -0.25
CA MET A 6 -0.27 -9.00 0.37
C MET A 6 1.10 -8.81 -0.29
N PRO A 7 2.20 -8.87 0.44
CA PRO A 7 3.53 -8.77 -0.17
C PRO A 7 3.75 -9.83 -1.25
N GLY A 8 4.39 -9.45 -2.35
CA GLY A 8 4.82 -10.38 -3.39
C GLY A 8 5.98 -11.26 -2.92
N ILE A 9 6.31 -12.31 -3.67
CA ILE A 9 7.39 -13.24 -3.33
C ILE A 9 8.73 -12.53 -3.14
N ALA A 10 9.08 -11.59 -4.03
CA ALA A 10 10.33 -10.81 -3.91
C ALA A 10 10.39 -10.02 -2.60
N SER A 11 9.27 -9.39 -2.20
CA SER A 11 9.17 -8.64 -0.95
C SER A 11 9.29 -9.54 0.28
N LEU A 12 8.66 -10.71 0.27
CA LEU A 12 8.77 -11.70 1.35
C LEU A 12 10.21 -12.22 1.49
N ARG A 13 10.86 -12.55 0.38
CA ARG A 13 12.26 -13.05 0.40
C ARG A 13 13.26 -12.02 0.90
N GLN A 14 13.06 -10.75 0.58
CA GLN A 14 13.96 -9.66 0.95
C GLN A 14 13.54 -8.94 2.23
N ALA A 15 12.38 -9.27 2.81
CA ALA A 15 11.76 -8.55 3.93
C ALA A 15 11.68 -7.03 3.66
N ARG A 16 11.27 -6.64 2.45
CA ARG A 16 11.21 -5.25 2.00
C ARG A 16 9.91 -4.98 1.25
N TYR A 17 9.29 -3.84 1.50
CA TYR A 17 8.14 -3.40 0.73
C TYR A 17 8.52 -3.12 -0.73
N TYR A 18 7.69 -3.60 -1.66
CA TYR A 18 7.82 -3.33 -3.10
C TYR A 18 9.21 -3.67 -3.67
N ALA A 19 9.72 -4.85 -3.30
CA ALA A 19 11.09 -5.27 -3.63
C ALA A 19 11.27 -5.72 -5.08
N HIS A 20 10.19 -6.05 -5.81
CA HIS A 20 10.30 -6.46 -7.21
C HIS A 20 10.89 -5.32 -8.06
N PRO A 21 11.94 -5.57 -8.88
CA PRO A 21 12.66 -4.50 -9.60
C PRO A 21 11.78 -3.64 -10.51
N ARG A 22 10.70 -4.20 -11.04
CA ARG A 22 9.74 -3.49 -11.92
C ARG A 22 8.53 -2.92 -11.19
N ASN A 23 8.48 -3.00 -9.85
CA ASN A 23 7.41 -2.34 -9.13
C ASN A 23 7.63 -0.82 -9.16
N ALA A 24 6.61 -0.08 -9.58
CA ALA A 24 6.70 1.36 -9.76
C ALA A 24 6.59 2.18 -8.46
N PHE A 25 6.36 1.54 -7.31
CA PHE A 25 6.14 2.26 -6.04
C PHE A 25 7.30 3.19 -5.68
N TRP A 26 8.53 2.68 -5.64
CA TRP A 26 9.69 3.49 -5.24
C TRP A 26 10.01 4.61 -6.23
N PRO A 27 9.99 4.38 -7.55
CA PRO A 27 10.11 5.47 -8.53
C PRO A 27 9.03 6.54 -8.36
N ILE A 28 7.79 6.16 -8.13
CA ILE A 28 6.67 7.09 -7.89
C ILE A 28 6.86 7.85 -6.58
N ALA A 29 7.12 7.16 -5.48
CA ALA A 29 7.31 7.78 -4.18
C ALA A 29 8.48 8.77 -4.18
N GLY A 30 9.61 8.39 -4.80
CA GLY A 30 10.76 9.27 -4.96
C GLY A 30 10.43 10.54 -5.74
N ALA A 31 9.72 10.41 -6.87
CA ALA A 31 9.32 11.53 -7.70
C ALA A 31 8.30 12.46 -7.02
N VAL A 32 7.42 11.92 -6.19
CA VAL A 32 6.39 12.69 -5.48
C VAL A 32 6.94 13.35 -4.22
N LEU A 33 7.74 12.63 -3.45
CA LEU A 33 8.19 13.05 -2.12
C LEU A 33 9.62 13.64 -2.13
N GLY A 34 10.29 13.65 -3.28
CA GLY A 34 11.56 14.34 -3.46
C GLY A 34 12.77 13.59 -2.90
N PHE A 35 12.84 12.27 -3.07
CA PHE A 35 14.00 11.47 -2.69
C PHE A 35 14.47 10.54 -3.82
N ASP A 36 15.72 10.11 -3.75
CA ASP A 36 16.30 9.16 -4.71
C ASP A 36 15.72 7.74 -4.50
N PRO A 37 14.98 7.19 -5.48
CA PRO A 37 14.35 5.88 -5.34
C PRO A 37 15.32 4.69 -5.32
N VAL A 38 16.59 4.89 -5.69
CA VAL A 38 17.63 3.83 -5.73
C VAL A 38 18.57 3.88 -4.54
N GLN A 39 18.43 4.85 -3.62
CA GLN A 39 19.18 4.86 -2.38
C GLN A 39 18.88 3.64 -1.51
N ASP A 40 19.69 3.37 -0.51
CA ASP A 40 19.54 2.21 0.37
C ASP A 40 18.16 2.15 1.02
N TYR A 41 17.64 0.94 1.22
CA TYR A 41 16.28 0.73 1.72
C TYR A 41 15.99 1.46 3.04
N PRO A 42 16.88 1.45 4.06
CA PRO A 42 16.66 2.24 5.28
C PRO A 42 16.48 3.74 5.01
N GLU A 43 17.23 4.29 4.05
CA GLU A 43 17.12 5.70 3.66
C GLU A 43 15.79 6.02 2.99
N ARG A 44 15.29 5.08 2.16
CA ARG A 44 13.95 5.19 1.54
C ARG A 44 12.85 5.16 2.60
N LEU A 45 12.96 4.28 3.59
CA LEU A 45 12.00 4.23 4.71
C LEU A 45 12.04 5.52 5.54
N ALA A 46 13.23 6.05 5.81
CA ALA A 46 13.39 7.33 6.51
C ALA A 46 12.76 8.49 5.72
N ALA A 47 12.86 8.48 4.38
CA ALA A 47 12.22 9.47 3.54
C ALA A 47 10.68 9.40 3.62
N LEU A 48 10.10 8.21 3.62
CA LEU A 48 8.66 8.03 3.83
C LEU A 48 8.22 8.52 5.21
N GLN A 49 9.00 8.21 6.25
CA GLN A 49 8.72 8.64 7.61
C GLN A 49 8.72 10.17 7.74
N ARG A 50 9.72 10.85 7.14
CA ARG A 50 9.75 12.33 7.09
C ARG A 50 8.55 12.93 6.36
N ALA A 51 8.03 12.22 5.37
CA ALA A 51 6.83 12.60 4.62
C ALA A 51 5.51 12.16 5.29
N HIS A 52 5.57 11.60 6.50
CA HIS A 52 4.41 11.07 7.22
C HIS A 52 3.64 9.99 6.44
N VAL A 53 4.36 9.17 5.68
CA VAL A 53 3.81 8.04 4.92
C VAL A 53 4.17 6.74 5.60
N ALA A 54 3.17 5.96 5.98
CA ALA A 54 3.32 4.60 6.50
C ALA A 54 2.91 3.57 5.45
N LEU A 55 3.58 2.43 5.43
CA LEU A 55 3.28 1.29 4.55
C LEU A 55 2.80 0.10 5.37
N TRP A 56 1.80 -0.59 4.85
CA TRP A 56 1.35 -1.88 5.38
C TRP A 56 0.61 -2.66 4.29
N ASP A 57 0.05 -3.82 4.68
CA ASP A 57 -0.79 -4.64 3.82
C ASP A 57 -2.12 -4.92 4.50
N VAL A 58 -3.17 -5.16 3.71
CA VAL A 58 -4.49 -5.50 4.24
C VAL A 58 -4.45 -6.87 4.88
N LEU A 59 -3.77 -7.84 4.25
CA LEU A 59 -3.71 -9.21 4.73
C LEU A 59 -2.46 -9.47 5.58
N GLN A 60 -2.66 -10.14 6.71
CA GLN A 60 -1.61 -10.71 7.53
C GLN A 60 -1.14 -12.04 6.94
N ALA A 61 -2.07 -12.86 6.45
CA ALA A 61 -1.81 -14.16 5.88
C ALA A 61 -2.84 -14.55 4.82
N CYS A 62 -2.40 -15.34 3.85
CA CYS A 62 -3.27 -16.02 2.88
C CYS A 62 -2.49 -17.16 2.20
N GLU A 63 -3.20 -18.07 1.56
CA GLU A 63 -2.60 -18.97 0.59
C GLU A 63 -2.70 -18.35 -0.81
N ARG A 64 -1.54 -18.25 -1.48
CA ARG A 64 -1.46 -17.69 -2.82
C ARG A 64 -0.29 -18.30 -3.59
N PRO A 65 -0.56 -19.12 -4.62
CA PRO A 65 0.48 -19.54 -5.56
C PRO A 65 1.04 -18.34 -6.32
N GLY A 66 2.36 -18.08 -6.23
CA GLY A 66 2.99 -16.94 -6.87
C GLY A 66 2.68 -15.60 -6.20
N SER A 67 2.65 -14.52 -6.99
CA SER A 67 2.50 -13.14 -6.50
C SER A 67 1.25 -12.42 -7.03
N LEU A 68 0.43 -13.07 -7.85
CA LEU A 68 -0.76 -12.44 -8.43
C LEU A 68 -1.91 -12.40 -7.41
N ASP A 69 -2.50 -11.23 -7.25
CA ASP A 69 -3.66 -11.04 -6.36
C ASP A 69 -4.85 -11.93 -6.73
N ALA A 70 -5.04 -12.21 -8.02
CA ALA A 70 -6.10 -13.10 -8.49
C ALA A 70 -5.93 -14.55 -8.01
N ALA A 71 -4.73 -14.96 -7.63
CA ALA A 71 -4.43 -16.29 -7.12
C ALA A 71 -4.61 -16.43 -5.59
N ILE A 72 -4.97 -15.38 -4.87
CA ILE A 72 -5.28 -15.43 -3.44
C ILE A 72 -6.50 -16.32 -3.23
N ARG A 73 -6.36 -17.33 -2.37
CA ARG A 73 -7.45 -18.22 -2.01
C ARG A 73 -8.36 -17.57 -0.95
N PRO A 74 -9.63 -17.29 -1.27
CA PRO A 74 -10.51 -16.49 -0.42
C PRO A 74 -10.82 -17.08 0.95
N ASP A 75 -10.79 -18.40 1.08
CA ASP A 75 -11.06 -19.14 2.32
C ASP A 75 -9.88 -19.17 3.30
N THR A 76 -8.73 -18.67 2.89
CA THR A 76 -7.49 -18.68 3.69
C THR A 76 -7.09 -17.31 4.21
N LEU A 77 -7.91 -16.29 3.99
CA LEU A 77 -7.58 -14.90 4.30
C LEU A 77 -7.56 -14.63 5.80
N VAL A 78 -6.51 -13.98 6.26
CA VAL A 78 -6.44 -13.35 7.60
C VAL A 78 -6.08 -11.88 7.41
N ALA A 79 -6.97 -10.99 7.77
CA ALA A 79 -6.71 -9.56 7.74
C ALA A 79 -5.82 -9.13 8.91
N ASN A 80 -5.01 -8.10 8.72
CA ASN A 80 -4.29 -7.44 9.80
C ASN A 80 -5.26 -6.77 10.78
N ASP A 81 -4.85 -6.61 12.04
CA ASP A 81 -5.64 -5.96 13.08
C ASP A 81 -5.60 -4.43 12.94
N PHE A 82 -6.42 -3.92 12.06
CA PHE A 82 -6.55 -2.47 11.82
C PHE A 82 -7.23 -1.74 12.99
N ALA A 83 -8.09 -2.40 13.74
CA ALA A 83 -8.72 -1.78 14.90
C ALA A 83 -7.67 -1.35 15.92
N THR A 84 -6.76 -2.26 16.30
CA THR A 84 -5.64 -1.94 17.19
C THR A 84 -4.67 -0.95 16.56
N PHE A 85 -4.31 -1.12 15.28
CA PHE A 85 -3.39 -0.23 14.60
C PHE A 85 -3.90 1.22 14.55
N LEU A 86 -5.16 1.41 14.23
CA LEU A 86 -5.76 2.73 14.12
C LEU A 86 -6.12 3.34 15.48
N ALA A 87 -6.35 2.53 16.54
CA ALA A 87 -6.58 3.00 17.90
C ALA A 87 -5.31 3.55 18.56
N ALA A 88 -4.11 3.14 18.10
CA ALA A 88 -2.86 3.71 18.58
C ALA A 88 -2.82 5.24 18.31
N PRO A 89 -2.04 6.04 19.08
CA PRO A 89 -1.97 7.49 18.92
C PRO A 89 -1.23 7.89 17.63
N ARG A 90 -1.64 7.31 16.53
CA ARG A 90 -1.17 7.61 15.18
C ARG A 90 -2.23 8.44 14.47
N HIS A 91 -1.82 9.58 13.97
CA HIS A 91 -2.72 10.49 13.27
C HIS A 91 -2.89 10.09 11.80
N VAL A 92 -3.37 8.87 11.55
CA VAL A 92 -3.74 8.46 10.20
C VAL A 92 -5.01 9.20 9.80
N VAL A 93 -4.94 10.01 8.78
CA VAL A 93 -6.07 10.78 8.23
C VAL A 93 -6.52 10.26 6.87
N ARG A 94 -5.63 9.57 6.16
CA ARG A 94 -5.89 9.06 4.81
C ARG A 94 -5.34 7.64 4.64
N VAL A 95 -6.14 6.79 4.04
CA VAL A 95 -5.77 5.42 3.64
C VAL A 95 -5.81 5.34 2.12
N CYS A 96 -4.67 5.03 1.52
CA CYS A 96 -4.51 4.90 0.08
C CYS A 96 -4.34 3.42 -0.27
N PHE A 97 -5.16 2.90 -1.15
CA PHE A 97 -5.09 1.51 -1.58
C PHE A 97 -4.24 1.38 -2.85
N ASN A 98 -3.15 0.64 -2.76
CA ASN A 98 -2.30 0.32 -3.90
C ASN A 98 -2.93 -0.82 -4.70
N GLY A 99 -3.88 -0.47 -5.57
CA GLY A 99 -4.62 -1.40 -6.42
C GLY A 99 -6.00 -1.78 -5.91
N GLY A 100 -6.85 -2.21 -6.84
CA GLY A 100 -8.25 -2.53 -6.55
C GLY A 100 -8.46 -3.72 -5.61
N LYS A 101 -7.54 -4.70 -5.61
CA LYS A 101 -7.63 -5.85 -4.70
C LYS A 101 -7.45 -5.43 -3.25
N ALA A 102 -6.48 -4.57 -2.95
CA ALA A 102 -6.29 -4.03 -1.60
C ALA A 102 -7.55 -3.28 -1.12
N ALA A 103 -8.14 -2.45 -1.97
CA ALA A 103 -9.36 -1.72 -1.68
C ALA A 103 -10.54 -2.66 -1.39
N ALA A 104 -10.74 -3.67 -2.23
CA ALA A 104 -11.84 -4.63 -2.09
C ALA A 104 -11.71 -5.46 -0.80
N LEU A 105 -10.51 -5.96 -0.52
CA LEU A 105 -10.24 -6.73 0.70
C LEU A 105 -10.46 -5.90 1.98
N TYR A 106 -9.99 -4.67 1.98
CA TYR A 106 -10.17 -3.77 3.12
C TYR A 106 -11.66 -3.48 3.39
N ARG A 107 -12.40 -3.13 2.34
CA ARG A 107 -13.83 -2.83 2.47
C ARG A 107 -14.64 -4.03 2.93
N ARG A 108 -14.27 -5.23 2.50
CA ARG A 108 -14.98 -6.45 2.87
C ARG A 108 -14.61 -6.98 4.24
N HIS A 109 -13.33 -6.99 4.60
CA HIS A 109 -12.82 -7.72 5.77
C HIS A 109 -12.36 -6.84 6.92
N VAL A 110 -12.11 -5.56 6.69
CA VAL A 110 -11.60 -4.63 7.71
C VAL A 110 -12.65 -3.59 8.10
N LEU A 111 -13.18 -2.88 7.12
CA LEU A 111 -14.08 -1.73 7.33
C LEU A 111 -15.30 -2.05 8.21
N PRO A 112 -15.98 -3.19 8.09
CA PRO A 112 -17.15 -3.50 8.93
C PRO A 112 -16.83 -3.63 10.42
N GLY A 113 -15.57 -3.93 10.78
CA GLY A 113 -15.12 -4.06 12.17
C GLY A 113 -14.52 -2.78 12.77
N LEU A 114 -14.47 -1.70 12.01
CA LEU A 114 -13.94 -0.42 12.49
C LEU A 114 -15.03 0.45 13.10
N ASP A 115 -14.63 1.26 14.08
CA ASP A 115 -15.51 2.28 14.66
C ASP A 115 -15.88 3.34 13.60
N ALA A 116 -17.17 3.52 13.38
CA ALA A 116 -17.73 4.48 12.43
C ALA A 116 -17.46 5.95 12.78
N GLY A 117 -17.02 6.23 14.00
CA GLY A 117 -16.73 7.60 14.47
C GLY A 117 -15.43 8.19 13.93
N ARG A 118 -14.59 7.41 13.26
CA ARG A 118 -13.30 7.90 12.74
C ARG A 118 -13.43 8.41 11.30
N ALA A 119 -13.23 9.69 11.11
CA ALA A 119 -13.24 10.30 9.77
C ALA A 119 -11.92 10.02 9.05
N LEU A 120 -11.84 8.90 8.31
CA LEU A 120 -10.73 8.56 7.42
C LEU A 120 -11.09 8.86 5.97
N GLN A 121 -10.16 9.46 5.25
CA GLN A 121 -10.26 9.57 3.79
C GLN A 121 -9.76 8.27 3.15
N TYR A 122 -10.51 7.72 2.20
CA TYR A 122 -10.12 6.54 1.44
C TYR A 122 -9.87 6.90 -0.02
N VAL A 123 -8.73 6.47 -0.55
CA VAL A 123 -8.32 6.78 -1.93
C VAL A 123 -7.90 5.49 -2.64
N ASP A 124 -8.60 5.16 -3.72
CA ASP A 124 -8.24 4.05 -4.59
C ASP A 124 -7.19 4.53 -5.60
N LEU A 125 -6.06 3.82 -5.68
CA LEU A 125 -4.95 4.16 -6.58
C LEU A 125 -4.68 3.01 -7.55
N PRO A 126 -4.19 3.32 -8.76
CA PRO A 126 -3.73 2.29 -9.66
C PRO A 126 -2.56 1.53 -9.04
N SER A 127 -2.58 0.20 -9.19
CA SER A 127 -1.53 -0.66 -8.64
C SER A 127 -0.16 -0.33 -9.23
N THR A 128 0.85 -0.29 -8.38
CA THR A 128 2.26 -0.15 -8.78
C THR A 128 2.89 -1.46 -9.22
N SER A 129 2.19 -2.59 -9.06
CA SER A 129 2.66 -3.91 -9.49
C SER A 129 2.93 -3.95 -11.00
N PRO A 130 4.01 -4.63 -11.45
CA PRO A 130 4.25 -4.85 -12.88
C PRO A 130 3.15 -5.70 -13.54
N ALA A 131 2.37 -6.45 -12.78
CA ALA A 131 1.21 -7.19 -13.28
C ALA A 131 0.06 -6.27 -13.71
N HIS A 132 0.01 -5.03 -13.22
CA HIS A 132 -0.99 -4.04 -13.61
C HIS A 132 -0.46 -3.16 -14.75
N ALA A 133 -0.53 -3.69 -15.98
CA ALA A 133 -0.01 -3.01 -17.17
C ALA A 133 -1.03 -2.08 -17.87
N ALA A 134 -2.27 -1.99 -17.37
CA ALA A 134 -3.33 -1.21 -18.00
C ALA A 134 -3.11 0.31 -17.93
N ALA A 135 -2.43 0.81 -16.89
CA ALA A 135 -2.10 2.22 -16.76
C ALA A 135 -0.59 2.45 -16.98
N ARG A 136 -0.26 3.52 -17.74
CA ARG A 136 1.12 3.93 -17.96
C ARG A 136 1.72 4.56 -16.72
N PHE A 137 3.07 4.62 -16.66
CA PHE A 137 3.78 5.20 -15.51
C PHE A 137 3.33 6.63 -15.17
N GLU A 138 3.17 7.48 -16.19
CA GLU A 138 2.77 8.88 -16.02
C GLU A 138 1.36 9.01 -15.44
N GLU A 139 0.45 8.12 -15.81
CA GLU A 139 -0.91 8.09 -15.27
C GLU A 139 -0.91 7.65 -13.80
N LYS A 140 -0.13 6.62 -13.48
CA LYS A 140 0.08 6.19 -12.09
C LYS A 140 0.70 7.32 -11.26
N LEU A 141 1.75 7.95 -11.78
CA LEU A 141 2.45 9.04 -11.10
C LEU A 141 1.51 10.21 -10.77
N ALA A 142 0.65 10.60 -11.72
CA ALA A 142 -0.31 11.69 -11.53
C ALA A 142 -1.33 11.36 -10.42
N ALA A 143 -1.88 10.14 -10.43
CA ALA A 143 -2.83 9.69 -9.41
C ALA A 143 -2.18 9.63 -8.01
N TRP A 144 -1.00 9.05 -7.92
CA TRP A 144 -0.26 8.94 -6.67
C TRP A 144 0.20 10.29 -6.13
N ARG A 145 0.62 11.22 -6.99
CA ARG A 145 0.97 12.59 -6.60
C ARG A 145 -0.20 13.26 -5.91
N LYS A 146 -1.39 13.22 -6.52
CA LYS A 146 -2.61 13.80 -5.93
C LYS A 146 -2.95 13.21 -4.56
N ALA A 147 -2.69 11.91 -4.35
CA ALA A 147 -3.01 11.23 -3.11
C ALA A 147 -1.99 11.45 -1.99
N LEU A 148 -0.69 11.52 -2.33
CA LEU A 148 0.39 11.65 -1.35
C LEU A 148 0.73 13.09 -1.00
N THR A 149 0.40 14.07 -1.84
CA THR A 149 0.50 15.48 -1.48
C THR A 149 -0.73 15.85 -0.66
N LEU A 150 -0.56 15.98 0.65
CA LEU A 150 -1.60 16.52 1.52
C LEU A 150 -1.78 17.99 1.12
N SER A 151 -2.94 18.32 0.57
CA SER A 151 -3.35 19.73 0.58
C SER A 151 -3.42 20.18 2.03
N ALA A 152 -2.66 21.17 2.34
CA ALA A 152 -2.74 21.82 3.63
C ALA A 152 -4.17 22.32 3.88
#